data_8930c02482eb1a7c641791b77d9daf85
#
_entry.id   8930c02482eb1a7c641791b77d9daf85
#
_cell.length_a   1.000
_cell.length_b   1.000
_cell.length_c   1.000
_cell.angle_alpha   90.00
_cell.angle_beta   90.00
_cell.angle_gamma   90.00
#
_symmetry.space_group_name_H-M   'P 1'
#
loop_
_entity.id
_entity.type
_entity.pdbx_description
1 polymer ?
#
loop_
_entity_poly.entity_id
_entity_poly.type
_entity_poly.pdbx_seq_one_letter_code
_entity_poly.pdbx_strand_id
1 'polypeptide(L)'
;MNIEKIKKYTKTPIYYYKEINSTHVYGKQIEGQGDAILIAEAQTAGIGTKGRNWHTGENKNIAMTIIKHPNVKIEKLNGLTIEIAKKIKKIIKEMYDYNLEIKEPNDLMLNGKKISGILTESHTRGENVAFLLISIGFNVNETEFSEETKEIATSLKKEYKKEFNREEIIIKIIKNIEEIIEQL
;
A
#
# COMPACT_ATOMS: atom_id res chain seq x y z
N MET A 1 -4.69 -11.61 10.51
CA MET A 1 -3.62 -10.63 10.79
C MET A 1 -3.63 -10.21 12.25
N ASN A 2 -2.45 -10.05 12.85
CA ASN A 2 -2.31 -9.59 14.24
C ASN A 2 -2.18 -8.05 14.29
N ILE A 3 -3.31 -7.36 14.38
CA ILE A 3 -3.38 -5.90 14.39
C ILE A 3 -2.75 -5.29 15.64
N GLU A 4 -2.87 -5.96 16.80
CA GLU A 4 -2.26 -5.46 18.04
C GLU A 4 -0.73 -5.43 17.98
N LYS A 5 -0.11 -6.32 17.18
CA LYS A 5 1.33 -6.24 16.87
C LYS A 5 1.65 -4.98 16.08
N ILE A 6 0.83 -4.63 15.08
CA ILE A 6 1.07 -3.46 14.21
C ILE A 6 0.87 -2.15 14.99
N LYS A 7 -0.18 -2.04 15.81
CA LYS A 7 -0.50 -0.86 16.63
C LYS A 7 0.66 -0.41 17.54
N LYS A 8 1.56 -1.31 17.93
CA LYS A 8 2.73 -0.97 18.75
C LYS A 8 3.76 -0.09 18.03
N TYR A 9 3.67 0.03 16.71
CA TYR A 9 4.68 0.68 15.88
C TYR A 9 4.23 1.97 15.22
N THR A 10 2.99 2.39 15.45
CA THR A 10 2.46 3.68 14.99
C THR A 10 1.50 4.25 16.01
N LYS A 11 1.42 5.59 16.08
CA LYS A 11 0.41 6.30 16.87
C LYS A 11 -0.84 6.61 16.05
N THR A 12 -0.78 6.45 14.73
CA THR A 12 -1.91 6.68 13.83
C THR A 12 -2.97 5.60 14.05
N PRO A 13 -4.24 5.96 14.26
CA PRO A 13 -5.32 5.00 14.45
C PRO A 13 -5.40 3.98 13.31
N ILE A 14 -5.57 2.70 13.65
CA ILE A 14 -5.71 1.61 12.66
C ILE A 14 -7.14 1.09 12.69
N TYR A 15 -7.80 1.12 11.53
CA TYR A 15 -9.08 0.49 11.26
C TYR A 15 -8.87 -0.77 10.44
N TYR A 16 -9.28 -1.91 10.99
CA TYR A 16 -9.09 -3.21 10.37
C TYR A 16 -10.41 -3.83 9.96
N TYR A 17 -10.45 -4.33 8.74
CA TYR A 17 -11.62 -4.96 8.13
C TYR A 17 -11.30 -6.38 7.68
N LYS A 18 -12.16 -7.34 7.99
CA LYS A 18 -12.10 -8.67 7.37
C LYS A 18 -12.38 -8.56 5.88
N GLU A 19 -13.41 -7.80 5.52
CA GLU A 19 -13.78 -7.51 4.15
C GLU A 19 -14.29 -6.07 4.05
N ILE A 20 -13.97 -5.40 2.95
CA ILE A 20 -14.47 -4.07 2.58
C ILE A 20 -14.54 -3.99 1.04
N ASN A 21 -15.30 -3.06 0.51
CA ASN A 21 -15.29 -2.82 -0.94
C ASN A 21 -13.90 -2.34 -1.41
N SER A 22 -13.38 -1.28 -0.82
CA SER A 22 -12.03 -0.76 -1.10
C SER A 22 -11.56 0.11 0.05
N THR A 23 -10.33 -0.13 0.54
CA THR A 23 -9.70 0.74 1.54
C THR A 23 -9.49 2.15 1.00
N HIS A 24 -9.20 2.31 -0.30
CA HIS A 24 -9.04 3.59 -0.95
C HIS A 24 -10.35 4.38 -1.00
N VAL A 25 -11.43 3.75 -1.47
CA VAL A 25 -12.76 4.40 -1.59
C VAL A 25 -13.28 4.79 -0.20
N TYR A 26 -13.17 3.89 0.77
CA TYR A 26 -13.59 4.18 2.13
C TYR A 26 -12.74 5.28 2.77
N GLY A 27 -11.43 5.30 2.49
CA GLY A 27 -10.54 6.37 2.93
C GLY A 27 -11.01 7.76 2.50
N LYS A 28 -11.52 7.90 1.27
CA LYS A 28 -12.12 9.16 0.80
C LYS A 28 -13.36 9.57 1.60
N GLN A 29 -14.17 8.61 2.01
CA GLN A 29 -15.41 8.89 2.75
C GLN A 29 -15.14 9.41 4.16
N ILE A 30 -13.99 9.07 4.74
CA ILE A 30 -13.60 9.47 6.10
C ILE A 30 -12.53 10.56 6.14
N GLU A 31 -12.30 11.27 5.04
CA GLU A 31 -11.25 12.31 4.93
C GLU A 31 -11.28 13.37 6.05
N GLY A 32 -12.46 13.70 6.58
CA GLY A 32 -12.62 14.68 7.66
C GLY A 32 -12.36 14.14 9.08
N GLN A 33 -12.00 12.86 9.25
CA GLN A 33 -11.84 12.23 10.57
C GLN A 33 -10.41 12.24 11.12
N GLY A 34 -9.48 12.89 10.41
CA GLY A 34 -8.07 12.96 10.79
C GLY A 34 -7.24 11.81 10.21
N ASP A 35 -5.99 11.73 10.65
CA ASP A 35 -5.05 10.70 10.20
C ASP A 35 -5.52 9.29 10.57
N ALA A 36 -5.40 8.35 9.65
CA ALA A 36 -5.82 6.97 9.87
C ALA A 36 -5.05 5.99 8.96
N ILE A 37 -5.04 4.73 9.35
CA ILE A 37 -4.56 3.62 8.52
C ILE A 37 -5.70 2.61 8.40
N LEU A 38 -6.09 2.33 7.17
CA LEU A 38 -7.09 1.30 6.84
C LEU A 38 -6.38 0.05 6.36
N ILE A 39 -6.69 -1.11 6.91
CA ILE A 39 -6.13 -2.39 6.51
C ILE A 39 -7.29 -3.37 6.28
N ALA A 40 -7.29 -4.09 5.17
CA ALA A 40 -8.29 -5.10 4.86
C ALA A 40 -7.66 -6.44 4.51
N GLU A 41 -8.32 -7.55 4.93
CA GLU A 41 -7.94 -8.90 4.51
C GLU A 41 -8.44 -9.21 3.09
N ALA A 42 -9.62 -8.69 2.73
CA ALA A 42 -10.19 -8.84 1.41
C ALA A 42 -10.83 -7.53 0.91
N GLN A 43 -10.78 -7.30 -0.38
CA GLN A 43 -11.48 -6.21 -1.07
C GLN A 43 -12.38 -6.77 -2.16
N THR A 44 -13.68 -6.42 -2.14
CA THR A 44 -14.65 -6.84 -3.17
C THR A 44 -14.59 -5.98 -4.43
N ALA A 45 -14.11 -4.74 -4.31
CA ALA A 45 -13.98 -3.77 -5.41
C ALA A 45 -12.70 -2.92 -5.24
N GLY A 46 -11.55 -3.57 -5.01
CA GLY A 46 -10.27 -2.88 -4.88
C GLY A 46 -9.92 -2.08 -6.14
N ILE A 47 -9.42 -0.87 -5.97
CA ILE A 47 -9.12 0.07 -7.05
C ILE A 47 -7.62 0.31 -7.16
N GLY A 48 -7.10 0.23 -8.39
CA GLY A 48 -5.78 0.68 -8.78
C GLY A 48 -5.84 1.95 -9.65
N THR A 49 -4.69 2.36 -10.16
CA THR A 49 -4.58 3.53 -11.03
C THR A 49 -5.45 3.41 -12.29
N LYS A 50 -6.01 4.55 -12.74
CA LYS A 50 -6.91 4.63 -13.91
C LYS A 50 -8.17 3.75 -13.79
N GLY A 51 -8.66 3.53 -12.57
CA GLY A 51 -9.86 2.74 -12.30
C GLY A 51 -9.73 1.23 -12.55
N ARG A 52 -8.51 0.71 -12.72
CA ARG A 52 -8.29 -0.73 -12.88
C ARG A 52 -8.58 -1.46 -11.56
N ASN A 53 -9.11 -2.66 -11.65
CA ASN A 53 -9.36 -3.49 -10.48
C ASN A 53 -8.05 -3.94 -9.83
N TRP A 54 -8.01 -3.93 -8.50
CA TRP A 54 -6.99 -4.55 -7.69
C TRP A 54 -7.58 -5.72 -6.90
N HIS A 55 -7.20 -6.92 -7.25
CA HIS A 55 -7.68 -8.11 -6.55
C HIS A 55 -6.91 -8.31 -5.24
N THR A 56 -7.64 -8.54 -4.14
CA THR A 56 -7.07 -8.88 -2.84
C THR A 56 -7.72 -10.15 -2.34
N GLY A 57 -7.01 -11.28 -2.46
CA GLY A 57 -7.44 -12.56 -1.89
C GLY A 57 -7.40 -12.54 -0.37
N GLU A 58 -8.37 -13.22 0.25
CA GLU A 58 -8.52 -13.26 1.70
C GLU A 58 -7.27 -13.83 2.40
N ASN A 59 -6.81 -13.12 3.43
CA ASN A 59 -5.71 -13.51 4.32
C ASN A 59 -4.34 -13.76 3.65
N LYS A 60 -4.14 -13.32 2.41
CA LYS A 60 -2.91 -13.61 1.65
C LYS A 60 -2.05 -12.38 1.36
N ASN A 61 -2.69 -11.24 1.13
CA ASN A 61 -2.04 -10.04 0.60
C ASN A 61 -2.11 -8.86 1.57
N ILE A 62 -1.52 -7.74 1.18
CA ILE A 62 -1.67 -6.46 1.87
C ILE A 62 -2.58 -5.59 1.01
N ALA A 63 -3.68 -5.12 1.59
CA ALA A 63 -4.50 -4.02 1.09
C ALA A 63 -4.58 -2.97 2.19
N MET A 64 -3.91 -1.85 1.99
CA MET A 64 -3.76 -0.81 3.00
C MET A 64 -3.91 0.58 2.38
N THR A 65 -4.56 1.48 3.11
CA THR A 65 -4.60 2.92 2.79
C THR A 65 -4.20 3.73 4.00
N ILE A 66 -3.18 4.58 3.85
CA ILE A 66 -2.74 5.54 4.86
C ILE A 66 -3.34 6.88 4.50
N ILE A 67 -4.01 7.51 5.47
CA ILE A 67 -4.65 8.82 5.38
C ILE A 67 -3.83 9.80 6.18
N LYS A 68 -3.43 10.92 5.57
CA LYS A 68 -2.66 11.98 6.21
C LYS A 68 -3.20 13.37 5.86
N HIS A 69 -2.98 14.31 6.76
CA HIS A 69 -3.35 15.73 6.60
C HIS A 69 -2.09 16.61 6.77
N PRO A 70 -1.16 16.56 5.80
CA PRO A 70 0.18 17.14 5.98
C PRO A 70 0.19 18.68 5.97
N ASN A 71 -0.84 19.33 5.41
CA ASN A 71 -0.94 20.79 5.27
C ASN A 71 0.32 21.44 4.66
N VAL A 72 0.89 20.83 3.67
CA VAL A 72 2.07 21.30 2.94
C VAL A 72 1.67 21.77 1.53
N LYS A 73 2.53 22.54 0.85
CA LYS A 73 2.29 22.92 -0.54
C LYS A 73 2.25 21.70 -1.45
N ILE A 74 1.37 21.73 -2.47
CA ILE A 74 1.17 20.60 -3.39
C ILE A 74 2.46 20.16 -4.11
N GLU A 75 3.37 21.10 -4.38
CA GLU A 75 4.66 20.82 -5.01
C GLU A 75 5.53 19.85 -4.20
N LYS A 76 5.34 19.80 -2.88
CA LYS A 76 6.03 18.86 -1.99
C LYS A 76 5.69 17.39 -2.27
N LEU A 77 4.55 17.13 -2.92
CA LEU A 77 4.15 15.77 -3.30
C LEU A 77 4.75 15.30 -4.64
N ASN A 78 5.51 16.15 -5.32
CA ASN A 78 6.17 15.77 -6.57
C ASN A 78 7.12 14.58 -6.34
N GLY A 79 6.89 13.49 -7.07
CA GLY A 79 7.70 12.28 -6.93
C GLY A 79 7.36 11.37 -5.73
N LEU A 80 6.39 11.74 -4.88
CA LEU A 80 6.04 10.98 -3.66
C LEU A 80 5.76 9.50 -3.95
N THR A 81 4.99 9.19 -4.99
CA THR A 81 4.66 7.79 -5.35
C THR A 81 5.91 6.97 -5.67
N ILE A 82 6.85 7.56 -6.41
CA ILE A 82 8.13 6.90 -6.76
C ILE A 82 9.01 6.75 -5.51
N GLU A 83 9.02 7.73 -4.62
CA GLU A 83 9.76 7.66 -3.36
C GLU A 83 9.24 6.52 -2.48
N ILE A 84 7.92 6.39 -2.34
CA ILE A 84 7.29 5.28 -1.63
C ILE A 84 7.67 3.93 -2.28
N ALA A 85 7.65 3.84 -3.60
CA ALA A 85 8.07 2.63 -4.32
C ALA A 85 9.53 2.27 -4.03
N LYS A 86 10.43 3.26 -4.02
CA LYS A 86 11.85 3.07 -3.65
C LYS A 86 12.00 2.56 -2.22
N LYS A 87 11.23 3.09 -1.26
CA LYS A 87 11.25 2.62 0.13
C LYS A 87 10.75 1.19 0.26
N ILE A 88 9.63 0.84 -0.38
CA ILE A 88 9.11 -0.55 -0.36
C ILE A 88 10.13 -1.52 -0.99
N LYS A 89 10.72 -1.16 -2.14
CA LYS A 89 11.82 -1.94 -2.74
C LYS A 89 12.97 -2.17 -1.76
N LYS A 90 13.41 -1.12 -1.07
CA LYS A 90 14.48 -1.18 -0.07
C LYS A 90 14.09 -2.08 1.11
N ILE A 91 12.86 -1.95 1.63
CA ILE A 91 12.34 -2.79 2.71
C ILE A 91 12.43 -4.27 2.34
N ILE A 92 11.96 -4.66 1.15
CA ILE A 92 11.98 -6.07 0.71
C ILE A 92 13.43 -6.56 0.54
N LYS A 93 14.33 -5.71 0.03
CA LYS A 93 15.76 -6.04 -0.06
C LYS A 93 16.39 -6.25 1.30
N GLU A 94 16.12 -5.38 2.28
CA GLU A 94 16.68 -5.48 3.63
C GLU A 94 16.12 -6.68 4.42
N MET A 95 14.84 -7.00 4.26
CA MET A 95 14.20 -8.09 5.00
C MET A 95 14.52 -9.48 4.45
N TYR A 96 14.67 -9.59 3.14
CA TYR A 96 14.67 -10.90 2.47
C TYR A 96 15.79 -11.08 1.45
N ASP A 97 16.58 -10.04 1.17
CA ASP A 97 17.59 -9.99 0.11
C ASP A 97 17.02 -10.16 -1.31
N TYR A 98 15.76 -9.74 -1.54
CA TYR A 98 15.10 -9.82 -2.83
C TYR A 98 15.11 -8.49 -3.56
N ASN A 99 15.35 -8.52 -4.87
CA ASN A 99 15.40 -7.34 -5.70
C ASN A 99 14.08 -7.14 -6.44
N LEU A 100 13.35 -6.07 -6.08
CA LEU A 100 12.22 -5.60 -6.87
C LEU A 100 12.69 -4.57 -7.90
N GLU A 101 11.98 -4.46 -9.00
CA GLU A 101 12.14 -3.41 -10.00
C GLU A 101 10.99 -2.41 -9.87
N ILE A 102 11.26 -1.14 -10.18
CA ILE A 102 10.21 -0.12 -10.22
C ILE A 102 9.80 0.07 -11.68
N LYS A 103 8.53 -0.16 -11.97
CA LYS A 103 7.91 0.22 -13.23
C LYS A 103 7.10 1.48 -12.97
N GLU A 104 7.66 2.60 -13.40
CA GLU A 104 7.06 3.91 -13.20
C GLU A 104 5.64 4.00 -13.79
N PRO A 105 4.77 4.81 -13.18
CA PRO A 105 5.05 5.67 -12.03
C PRO A 105 4.81 5.02 -10.66
N ASN A 106 4.22 3.80 -10.59
CA ASN A 106 3.56 3.34 -9.36
C ASN A 106 3.57 1.82 -9.14
N ASP A 107 4.24 1.05 -9.98
CA ASP A 107 4.23 -0.41 -9.89
C ASP A 107 5.59 -0.96 -9.42
N LEU A 108 5.56 -1.96 -8.54
CA LEU A 108 6.72 -2.79 -8.23
C LEU A 108 6.59 -4.13 -8.94
N MET A 109 7.71 -4.56 -9.52
CA MET A 109 7.82 -5.78 -10.31
C MET A 109 8.79 -6.75 -9.65
N LEU A 110 8.53 -8.04 -9.81
CA LEU A 110 9.41 -9.13 -9.43
C LEU A 110 9.43 -10.15 -10.58
N ASN A 111 10.62 -10.45 -11.11
CA ASN A 111 10.80 -11.35 -12.26
C ASN A 111 9.90 -10.97 -13.47
N GLY A 112 9.81 -9.67 -13.77
CA GLY A 112 9.01 -9.14 -14.87
C GLY A 112 7.50 -9.10 -14.64
N LYS A 113 6.99 -9.56 -13.47
CA LYS A 113 5.57 -9.55 -13.11
C LYS A 113 5.27 -8.57 -11.98
N LYS A 114 4.07 -7.98 -12.01
CA LYS A 114 3.65 -7.02 -10.99
C LYS A 114 3.41 -7.71 -9.65
N ILE A 115 4.04 -7.19 -8.60
CA ILE A 115 3.89 -7.67 -7.23
C ILE A 115 3.20 -6.65 -6.34
N SER A 116 3.33 -5.35 -6.63
CA SER A 116 2.69 -4.28 -5.85
C SER A 116 2.25 -3.13 -6.75
N GLY A 117 1.21 -2.43 -6.32
CA GLY A 117 0.75 -1.17 -6.89
C GLY A 117 0.57 -0.13 -5.80
N ILE A 118 0.93 1.11 -6.11
CA ILE A 118 0.80 2.25 -5.21
C ILE A 118 -0.12 3.26 -5.87
N LEU A 119 -1.12 3.74 -5.14
CA LEU A 119 -2.03 4.77 -5.60
C LEU A 119 -2.01 5.92 -4.60
N THR A 120 -1.54 7.09 -5.03
CA THR A 120 -1.59 8.32 -4.23
C THR A 120 -2.65 9.25 -4.81
N GLU A 121 -3.46 9.83 -3.94
CA GLU A 121 -4.44 10.84 -4.27
C GLU A 121 -4.42 11.94 -3.21
N SER A 122 -4.54 13.19 -3.62
CA SER A 122 -4.55 14.33 -2.70
C SER A 122 -5.66 15.30 -3.05
N HIS A 123 -6.24 15.92 -2.02
CA HIS A 123 -7.14 17.06 -2.15
C HIS A 123 -6.47 18.30 -1.57
N THR A 124 -6.59 19.43 -2.25
CA THR A 124 -6.01 20.69 -1.81
C THR A 124 -7.07 21.65 -1.29
N ARG A 125 -6.67 22.51 -0.36
CA ARG A 125 -7.40 23.72 0.02
C ARG A 125 -6.48 24.91 -0.28
N GLY A 126 -6.79 25.64 -1.34
CA GLY A 126 -5.83 26.58 -1.93
C GLY A 126 -4.62 25.86 -2.47
N GLU A 127 -3.42 26.33 -2.11
CA GLU A 127 -2.15 25.73 -2.54
C GLU A 127 -1.70 24.56 -1.66
N ASN A 128 -2.35 24.35 -0.51
CA ASN A 128 -1.93 23.35 0.46
C ASN A 128 -2.70 22.04 0.31
N VAL A 129 -2.00 20.93 0.51
CA VAL A 129 -2.57 19.59 0.61
C VAL A 129 -3.31 19.46 1.94
N ALA A 130 -4.65 19.46 1.87
CA ALA A 130 -5.49 19.27 3.03
C ALA A 130 -5.66 17.79 3.39
N PHE A 131 -5.55 16.90 2.39
CA PHE A 131 -5.81 15.48 2.53
C PHE A 131 -4.98 14.68 1.54
N LEU A 132 -4.35 13.63 2.02
CA LEU A 132 -3.49 12.73 1.23
C LEU A 132 -3.86 11.27 1.53
N LEU A 133 -4.15 10.53 0.47
CA LEU A 133 -4.34 9.07 0.49
C LEU A 133 -3.14 8.38 -0.14
N ILE A 134 -2.61 7.38 0.55
CA ILE A 134 -1.55 6.51 0.05
C ILE A 134 -2.06 5.07 0.17
N SER A 135 -2.50 4.50 -0.95
CA SER A 135 -3.00 3.13 -0.99
C SER A 135 -1.96 2.19 -1.58
N ILE A 136 -1.76 1.06 -0.92
CA ILE A 136 -0.78 0.05 -1.28
C ILE A 136 -1.47 -1.31 -1.36
N GLY A 137 -1.42 -1.90 -2.55
CA GLY A 137 -1.70 -3.30 -2.77
C GLY A 137 -0.37 -4.05 -2.92
N PHE A 138 -0.14 -5.11 -2.14
CA PHE A 138 1.07 -5.92 -2.24
C PHE A 138 0.72 -7.41 -2.17
N ASN A 139 1.09 -8.15 -3.22
CA ASN A 139 0.88 -9.59 -3.31
C ASN A 139 1.96 -10.31 -2.51
N VAL A 140 1.61 -10.79 -1.32
CA VAL A 140 2.55 -11.44 -0.39
C VAL A 140 2.48 -12.96 -0.52
N ASN A 141 1.35 -13.55 -0.16
CA ASN A 141 1.18 -15.00 -0.05
C ASN A 141 0.17 -15.58 -1.07
N GLU A 142 -0.25 -14.79 -2.06
CA GLU A 142 -1.12 -15.29 -3.13
C GLU A 142 -0.39 -16.28 -4.02
N THR A 143 -1.01 -17.41 -4.31
CA THR A 143 -0.47 -18.43 -5.23
C THR A 143 -1.31 -18.56 -6.48
N GLU A 144 -2.58 -18.14 -6.42
CA GLU A 144 -3.55 -18.25 -7.51
C GLU A 144 -3.96 -16.87 -7.99
N PHE A 145 -3.85 -16.64 -9.28
CA PHE A 145 -4.26 -15.40 -9.93
C PHE A 145 -5.33 -15.71 -10.98
N SER A 146 -6.26 -14.78 -11.21
CA SER A 146 -7.28 -14.94 -12.24
C SER A 146 -6.65 -15.11 -13.62
N GLU A 147 -7.42 -15.65 -14.58
CA GLU A 147 -7.00 -15.81 -15.97
C GLU A 147 -6.48 -14.49 -16.57
N GLU A 148 -7.07 -13.37 -16.19
CA GLU A 148 -6.67 -12.03 -16.67
C GLU A 148 -5.33 -11.55 -16.11
N THR A 149 -4.93 -12.04 -14.92
CA THR A 149 -3.76 -11.51 -14.19
C THR A 149 -2.62 -12.52 -14.02
N LYS A 150 -2.84 -13.80 -14.23
CA LYS A 150 -1.85 -14.88 -13.97
C LYS A 150 -0.52 -14.70 -14.72
N GLU A 151 -0.56 -14.08 -15.92
CA GLU A 151 0.63 -13.86 -16.75
C GLU A 151 1.38 -12.57 -16.38
N ILE A 152 0.69 -11.62 -15.75
CA ILE A 152 1.22 -10.27 -15.47
C ILE A 152 1.44 -9.98 -13.99
N ALA A 153 0.94 -10.84 -13.09
CA ALA A 153 1.04 -10.66 -11.64
C ALA A 153 1.77 -11.84 -10.98
N THR A 154 2.43 -11.55 -9.86
CA THR A 154 3.09 -12.54 -9.01
C THR A 154 3.01 -12.13 -7.53
N SER A 155 3.53 -12.97 -6.64
CA SER A 155 3.65 -12.72 -5.21
C SER A 155 5.00 -13.22 -4.68
N LEU A 156 5.37 -12.80 -3.47
CA LEU A 156 6.57 -13.33 -2.81
C LEU A 156 6.49 -14.85 -2.65
N LYS A 157 5.35 -15.39 -2.17
CA LYS A 157 5.17 -16.84 -2.00
C LYS A 157 5.23 -17.61 -3.31
N LYS A 158 4.64 -17.08 -4.38
CA LYS A 158 4.66 -17.74 -5.69
C LYS A 158 6.08 -17.89 -6.24
N GLU A 159 6.92 -16.86 -6.06
CA GLU A 159 8.30 -16.84 -6.54
C GLU A 159 9.26 -17.66 -5.64
N TYR A 160 9.14 -17.51 -4.32
CA TYR A 160 10.12 -18.07 -3.38
C TYR A 160 9.66 -19.32 -2.63
N LYS A 161 8.43 -19.79 -2.89
CA LYS A 161 7.87 -21.07 -2.37
C LYS A 161 7.82 -21.15 -0.84
N LYS A 162 7.69 -20.05 -0.14
CA LYS A 162 7.56 -19.97 1.33
C LYS A 162 6.57 -18.90 1.77
N GLU A 163 6.05 -19.02 2.98
CA GLU A 163 5.19 -18.01 3.62
C GLU A 163 6.01 -16.79 4.06
N PHE A 164 5.39 -15.63 3.98
CA PHE A 164 5.95 -14.36 4.43
C PHE A 164 5.04 -13.71 5.47
N ASN A 165 5.65 -13.09 6.48
CA ASN A 165 4.94 -12.40 7.55
C ASN A 165 4.47 -11.03 7.06
N ARG A 166 3.15 -10.91 6.80
CA ARG A 166 2.54 -9.66 6.31
C ARG A 166 2.63 -8.52 7.31
N GLU A 167 2.48 -8.82 8.60
CA GLU A 167 2.55 -7.81 9.67
C GLU A 167 3.91 -7.11 9.71
N GLU A 168 5.00 -7.85 9.54
CA GLU A 168 6.35 -7.27 9.52
C GLU A 168 6.58 -6.37 8.31
N ILE A 169 6.08 -6.76 7.15
CA ILE A 169 6.11 -5.92 5.94
C ILE A 169 5.30 -4.65 6.17
N ILE A 170 4.06 -4.76 6.68
CA ILE A 170 3.18 -3.61 6.97
C ILE A 170 3.84 -2.65 7.95
N ILE A 171 4.42 -3.14 9.06
CA ILE A 171 5.10 -2.32 10.06
C ILE A 171 6.23 -1.51 9.43
N LYS A 172 7.06 -2.15 8.60
CA LYS A 172 8.15 -1.47 7.91
C LYS A 172 7.64 -0.42 6.92
N ILE A 173 6.58 -0.74 6.16
CA ILE A 173 5.98 0.20 5.21
C ILE A 173 5.40 1.41 5.95
N ILE A 174 4.61 1.21 7.01
CA ILE A 174 4.02 2.31 7.79
C ILE A 174 5.11 3.24 8.31
N LYS A 175 6.15 2.71 8.98
CA LYS A 175 7.24 3.53 9.52
C LYS A 175 7.92 4.37 8.45
N ASN A 176 8.27 3.77 7.32
CA ASN A 176 8.95 4.49 6.24
C ASN A 176 8.06 5.56 5.58
N ILE A 177 6.75 5.31 5.47
CA ILE A 177 5.82 6.31 4.94
C ILE A 177 5.63 7.46 5.94
N GLU A 178 5.47 7.16 7.23
CA GLU A 178 5.39 8.20 8.26
C GLU A 178 6.65 9.09 8.26
N GLU A 179 7.84 8.50 8.15
CA GLU A 179 9.11 9.24 8.00
C GLU A 179 9.13 10.14 6.75
N ILE A 180 8.63 9.66 5.59
CA ILE A 180 8.52 10.48 4.36
C ILE A 180 7.59 11.67 4.60
N ILE A 181 6.42 11.43 5.19
CA ILE A 181 5.42 12.47 5.40
C ILE A 181 5.90 13.53 6.42
N GLU A 182 6.64 13.13 7.44
CA GLU A 182 7.23 14.05 8.43
C GLU A 182 8.32 14.96 7.82
N GLN A 183 8.89 14.58 6.67
CA GLN A 183 9.93 15.34 5.95
C GLN A 183 9.36 16.28 4.85
N LEU A 184 8.05 16.24 4.58
CA LEU A 184 7.40 17.12 3.60
C LEU A 184 7.32 18.58 4.11
#